data_a3c6bfdb9492ae21c9e16b1d7e72fd9f
#
_entry.id   a3c6bfdb9492ae21c9e16b1d7e72fd9f
#
_cell.length_a   1.000
_cell.length_b   1.000
_cell.length_c   1.000
_cell.angle_alpha   90.00
_cell.angle_beta   90.00
_cell.angle_gamma   90.00
#
_symmetry.space_group_name_H-M   'P 1'
#
loop_
_entity.id
_entity.type
_entity.pdbx_description
1 polymer ?
#
loop_
_entity_poly.entity_id
_entity_poly.type
_entity_poly.pdbx_seq_one_letter_code
_entity_poly.pdbx_strand_id
1 'polypeptide(L)'
;LDLSFLLILPLWALYIGRNLPHYFALLGLPQDPRLLQGPYPFLLGLLAATGLFLSVLLHEVGHALAARRYGVATRRITLWLLGGVAQMERIPREPMKELVIALAGPLVSLLLFLLFRALPWEAGALGFLGRYLALVNLGLALFNLLPALPLDGGRVYRALLALRKP
;
A
#
# COMPACT_ATOMS: atom_id res chain seq x y z
N LEU A 1 16.56 0.66 -4.92
CA LEU A 1 15.65 0.21 -3.86
C LEU A 1 16.42 0.23 -2.54
N ASP A 2 15.89 0.86 -1.52
CA ASP A 2 16.45 0.77 -0.18
C ASP A 2 15.82 -0.44 0.52
N LEU A 3 16.66 -1.35 1.00
CA LEU A 3 16.20 -2.62 1.60
C LEU A 3 16.13 -2.55 3.14
N SER A 4 16.19 -1.36 3.73
CA SER A 4 16.08 -1.18 5.20
C SER A 4 14.80 -1.77 5.78
N PHE A 5 13.72 -1.83 4.98
CA PHE A 5 12.46 -2.47 5.38
C PHE A 5 12.61 -3.97 5.70
N LEU A 6 13.62 -4.66 5.16
CA LEU A 6 13.87 -6.07 5.47
C LEU A 6 14.17 -6.30 6.95
N LEU A 7 14.70 -5.30 7.65
CA LEU A 7 14.93 -5.36 9.10
C LEU A 7 13.61 -5.29 9.88
N ILE A 8 12.62 -4.62 9.34
CA ILE A 8 11.32 -4.39 9.98
C ILE A 8 10.35 -5.56 9.69
N LEU A 9 10.54 -6.21 8.54
CA LEU A 9 9.67 -7.28 8.07
C LEU A 9 9.46 -8.41 9.10
N PRO A 10 10.49 -8.99 9.75
CA PRO A 10 10.30 -10.01 10.77
C PRO A 10 9.58 -9.49 12.01
N LEU A 11 9.79 -8.23 12.42
CA LEU A 11 9.07 -7.62 13.54
C LEU A 11 7.59 -7.45 13.21
N TRP A 12 7.29 -7.02 11.99
CA TRP A 12 5.91 -6.89 11.51
C TRP A 12 5.21 -8.23 11.38
N ALA A 13 5.94 -9.26 10.90
CA ALA A 13 5.46 -10.63 10.85
C ALA A 13 5.12 -11.18 12.24
N LEU A 14 5.96 -10.94 13.24
CA LEU A 14 5.71 -11.32 14.63
C LEU A 14 4.49 -10.59 15.21
N TYR A 15 4.36 -9.30 14.94
CA TYR A 15 3.21 -8.50 15.39
C TYR A 15 1.90 -9.03 14.82
N ILE A 16 1.83 -9.24 13.49
CA ILE A 16 0.65 -9.78 12.84
C ILE A 16 0.35 -11.18 13.36
N GLY A 17 1.37 -12.05 13.45
CA GLY A 17 1.22 -13.42 13.91
C GLY A 17 0.68 -13.52 15.34
N ARG A 18 1.17 -12.68 16.25
CA ARG A 18 0.66 -12.63 17.64
C ARG A 18 -0.80 -12.15 17.73
N ASN A 19 -1.20 -11.27 16.83
CA ASN A 19 -2.54 -10.72 16.78
C ASN A 19 -3.46 -11.43 15.77
N LEU A 20 -3.04 -12.58 15.24
CA LEU A 20 -3.76 -13.30 14.20
C LEU A 20 -5.22 -13.61 14.56
N PRO A 21 -5.58 -14.05 15.78
CA PRO A 21 -6.97 -14.26 16.18
C PRO A 21 -7.81 -12.99 16.06
N HIS A 22 -7.25 -11.84 16.43
CA HIS A 22 -7.90 -10.54 16.30
C HIS A 22 -8.14 -10.18 14.83
N TYR A 23 -7.15 -10.41 13.97
CA TYR A 23 -7.31 -10.18 12.52
C TYR A 23 -8.36 -11.09 11.89
N PHE A 24 -8.43 -12.37 12.28
CA PHE A 24 -9.47 -13.27 11.80
C PHE A 24 -10.86 -12.74 12.17
N ALA A 25 -11.05 -12.30 13.41
CA ALA A 25 -12.30 -11.71 13.86
C ALA A 25 -12.65 -10.42 13.10
N LEU A 26 -11.66 -9.51 12.94
CA LEU A 26 -11.82 -8.25 12.22
C LEU A 26 -12.22 -8.46 10.75
N LEU A 27 -11.63 -9.48 10.12
CA LEU A 27 -11.88 -9.81 8.71
C LEU A 27 -13.14 -10.68 8.52
N GLY A 28 -13.86 -11.02 9.59
CA GLY A 28 -15.04 -11.86 9.54
C GLY A 28 -14.75 -13.29 9.10
N LEU A 29 -13.59 -13.83 9.46
CA LEU A 29 -13.17 -15.19 9.11
C LEU A 29 -13.35 -16.14 10.28
N PRO A 30 -13.74 -17.41 10.03
CA PRO A 30 -13.75 -18.44 11.05
C PRO A 30 -12.30 -18.69 11.52
N GLN A 31 -12.12 -18.79 12.84
CA GLN A 31 -10.82 -19.13 13.41
C GLN A 31 -10.49 -20.61 13.14
N ASP A 32 -9.37 -20.87 12.50
CA ASP A 32 -8.83 -22.21 12.32
C ASP A 32 -7.73 -22.46 13.37
N PRO A 33 -7.96 -23.35 14.36
CA PRO A 33 -6.97 -23.64 15.39
C PRO A 33 -5.61 -24.11 14.85
N ARG A 34 -5.59 -24.70 13.66
CA ARG A 34 -4.37 -25.18 13.01
C ARG A 34 -3.46 -24.02 12.60
N LEU A 35 -4.05 -22.91 12.17
CA LEU A 35 -3.33 -21.71 11.75
C LEU A 35 -2.88 -20.83 12.92
N LEU A 36 -3.42 -21.08 14.12
CA LEU A 36 -3.13 -20.31 15.34
C LEU A 36 -2.03 -20.95 16.21
N GLN A 37 -1.46 -22.08 15.78
CA GLN A 37 -0.50 -22.86 16.56
C GLN A 37 0.80 -23.09 15.78
N GLY A 38 1.86 -23.43 16.53
CA GLY A 38 3.17 -23.74 15.94
C GLY A 38 3.78 -22.61 15.14
N PRO A 39 4.38 -22.89 13.97
CA PRO A 39 5.03 -21.86 13.14
C PRO A 39 4.06 -21.05 12.27
N TYR A 40 2.81 -21.49 12.14
CA TYR A 40 1.85 -20.90 11.20
C TYR A 40 1.53 -19.43 11.45
N PRO A 41 1.35 -18.95 12.70
CA PRO A 41 1.12 -17.54 12.96
C PRO A 41 2.25 -16.65 12.43
N PHE A 42 3.50 -17.05 12.63
CA PHE A 42 4.65 -16.32 12.11
C PHE A 42 4.72 -16.38 10.58
N LEU A 43 4.49 -17.55 9.97
CA LEU A 43 4.50 -17.69 8.51
C LEU A 43 3.41 -16.87 7.84
N LEU A 44 2.19 -16.86 8.39
CA LEU A 44 1.10 -16.04 7.89
C LEU A 44 1.39 -14.54 8.11
N GLY A 45 1.95 -14.19 9.26
CA GLY A 45 2.41 -12.83 9.53
C GLY A 45 3.49 -12.38 8.54
N LEU A 46 4.42 -13.26 8.19
CA LEU A 46 5.48 -13.00 7.22
C LEU A 46 4.92 -12.78 5.80
N LEU A 47 3.98 -13.62 5.37
CA LEU A 47 3.31 -13.47 4.09
C LEU A 47 2.47 -12.20 4.04
N ALA A 48 1.74 -11.88 5.10
CA ALA A 48 0.96 -10.67 5.20
C ALA A 48 1.84 -9.41 5.19
N ALA A 49 2.94 -9.39 5.94
CA ALA A 49 3.90 -8.31 5.96
C ALA A 49 4.57 -8.11 4.58
N THR A 50 4.96 -9.20 3.93
CA THR A 50 5.52 -9.17 2.57
C THR A 50 4.50 -8.60 1.59
N GLY A 51 3.25 -9.04 1.67
CA GLY A 51 2.15 -8.52 0.83
C GLY A 51 1.90 -7.03 1.06
N LEU A 52 1.98 -6.54 2.31
CA LEU A 52 1.91 -5.13 2.64
C LEU A 52 3.03 -4.33 1.93
N PHE A 53 4.28 -4.76 2.07
CA PHE A 53 5.41 -4.06 1.44
C PHE A 53 5.35 -4.10 -0.08
N LEU A 54 4.91 -5.22 -0.68
CA LEU A 54 4.67 -5.30 -2.12
C LEU A 54 3.55 -4.35 -2.55
N SER A 55 2.49 -4.21 -1.76
CA SER A 55 1.41 -3.26 -2.03
C SER A 55 1.91 -1.81 -2.02
N VAL A 56 2.73 -1.45 -1.03
CA VAL A 56 3.38 -0.13 -0.98
C VAL A 56 4.31 0.07 -2.17
N LEU A 57 5.12 -0.93 -2.52
CA LEU A 57 6.00 -0.86 -3.69
C LEU A 57 5.21 -0.63 -4.98
N LEU A 58 4.13 -1.36 -5.19
CA LEU A 58 3.27 -1.20 -6.38
C LEU A 58 2.59 0.17 -6.42
N HIS A 59 2.18 0.70 -5.28
CA HIS A 59 1.69 2.07 -5.14
C HIS A 59 2.73 3.08 -5.64
N GLU A 60 3.98 2.99 -5.17
CA GLU A 60 5.08 3.87 -5.60
C GLU A 60 5.45 3.69 -7.08
N VAL A 61 5.39 2.44 -7.58
CA VAL A 61 5.58 2.16 -9.01
C VAL A 61 4.48 2.83 -9.84
N GLY A 62 3.26 2.92 -9.33
CA GLY A 62 2.17 3.67 -9.97
C GLY A 62 2.57 5.13 -10.21
N HIS A 63 3.07 5.81 -9.19
CA HIS A 63 3.58 7.18 -9.30
C HIS A 63 4.73 7.29 -10.31
N ALA A 64 5.69 6.36 -10.23
CA ALA A 64 6.88 6.35 -11.09
C ALA A 64 6.52 6.17 -12.58
N LEU A 65 5.58 5.28 -12.89
CA LEU A 65 5.11 5.04 -14.26
C LEU A 65 4.37 6.27 -14.81
N ALA A 66 3.51 6.88 -14.01
CA ALA A 66 2.82 8.13 -14.40
C ALA A 66 3.82 9.26 -14.62
N ALA A 67 4.82 9.44 -13.75
CA ALA A 67 5.89 10.42 -13.90
C ALA A 67 6.70 10.20 -15.18
N ARG A 68 7.08 8.95 -15.47
CA ARG A 68 7.82 8.58 -16.67
C ARG A 68 7.07 8.97 -17.96
N ARG A 69 5.73 8.84 -17.98
CA ARG A 69 4.91 9.25 -19.13
C ARG A 69 5.05 10.74 -19.44
N TYR A 70 5.38 11.56 -18.45
CA TYR A 70 5.62 12.99 -18.60
C TYR A 70 7.10 13.37 -18.65
N GLY A 71 7.99 12.39 -18.92
CA GLY A 71 9.44 12.63 -19.05
C GLY A 71 10.17 12.87 -17.73
N VAL A 72 9.52 12.56 -16.59
CA VAL A 72 10.12 12.71 -15.26
C VAL A 72 10.74 11.39 -14.83
N ALA A 73 12.05 11.37 -14.62
CA ALA A 73 12.76 10.21 -14.15
C ALA A 73 12.60 10.03 -12.63
N THR A 74 12.39 8.78 -12.21
CA THR A 74 12.42 8.40 -10.79
C THR A 74 13.80 7.86 -10.45
N ARG A 75 14.54 8.57 -9.60
CA ARG A 75 15.90 8.17 -9.20
C ARG A 75 15.92 7.03 -8.22
N ARG A 76 14.99 7.04 -7.23
CA ARG A 76 14.97 6.07 -6.15
C ARG A 76 13.55 5.86 -5.65
N ILE A 77 13.22 4.62 -5.29
CA ILE A 77 12.05 4.28 -4.49
C ILE A 77 12.58 3.77 -3.15
N THR A 78 12.21 4.43 -2.07
CA THR A 78 12.58 4.07 -0.70
C THR A 78 11.32 3.63 0.03
N LEU A 79 11.34 2.41 0.57
CA LEU A 79 10.25 1.88 1.40
C LEU A 79 10.60 2.06 2.86
N TRP A 80 9.74 2.74 3.60
CA TRP A 80 9.86 2.98 5.03
C TRP A 80 8.75 2.30 5.80
N LEU A 81 8.85 2.30 7.13
CA LEU A 81 7.84 1.74 8.03
C LEU A 81 6.41 2.29 7.79
N LEU A 82 6.30 3.57 7.46
CA LEU A 82 5.02 4.27 7.30
C LEU A 82 4.60 4.49 5.84
N GLY A 83 5.30 3.88 4.87
CA GLY A 83 4.98 4.04 3.47
C GLY A 83 6.19 3.99 2.55
N GLY A 84 6.01 4.40 1.30
CA GLY A 84 7.05 4.55 0.31
C GLY A 84 7.28 6.01 -0.06
N VAL A 85 8.44 6.29 -0.61
CA VAL A 85 8.78 7.60 -1.20
C VAL A 85 9.49 7.38 -2.52
N ALA A 86 8.87 7.78 -3.61
CA ALA A 86 9.51 7.86 -4.92
C ALA A 86 10.21 9.22 -5.06
N GLN A 87 11.54 9.20 -5.08
CA GLN A 87 12.34 10.40 -5.32
C GLN A 87 12.39 10.69 -6.82
N MET A 88 11.57 11.65 -7.25
CA MET A 88 11.55 12.15 -8.62
C MET A 88 12.56 13.30 -8.80
N GLU A 89 13.17 13.38 -9.98
CA GLU A 89 14.18 14.44 -10.27
C GLU A 89 13.60 15.84 -10.22
N ARG A 90 12.37 16.00 -10.74
CA ARG A 90 11.57 17.24 -10.66
C ARG A 90 10.11 16.89 -10.70
N ILE A 91 9.33 17.47 -9.80
CA ILE A 91 7.87 17.39 -9.90
C ILE A 91 7.45 18.41 -10.97
N PRO A 92 6.67 18.03 -11.99
CA PRO A 92 6.20 18.99 -12.98
C PRO A 92 5.42 20.11 -12.29
N ARG A 93 5.71 21.36 -12.67
CA ARG A 93 4.96 22.52 -12.17
C ARG A 93 3.59 22.68 -12.85
N GLU A 94 3.31 21.87 -13.87
CA GLU A 94 2.02 21.85 -14.56
C GLU A 94 0.99 21.11 -13.71
N PRO A 95 -0.08 21.81 -13.26
CA PRO A 95 -1.03 21.27 -12.28
C PRO A 95 -1.69 19.96 -12.72
N MET A 96 -2.01 19.82 -14.00
CA MET A 96 -2.63 18.59 -14.51
C MET A 96 -1.69 17.39 -14.47
N LYS A 97 -0.41 17.58 -14.80
CA LYS A 97 0.60 16.51 -14.72
C LYS A 97 0.84 16.10 -13.27
N GLU A 98 0.93 17.08 -12.36
CA GLU A 98 1.05 16.81 -10.93
C GLU A 98 -0.15 16.03 -10.40
N LEU A 99 -1.36 16.40 -10.78
CA LEU A 99 -2.61 15.73 -10.40
C LEU A 99 -2.60 14.26 -10.82
N VAL A 100 -2.29 13.98 -12.10
CA VAL A 100 -2.24 12.59 -12.63
C VAL A 100 -1.19 11.77 -11.91
N ILE A 101 0.00 12.32 -11.69
CA ILE A 101 1.08 11.61 -10.97
C ILE A 101 0.63 11.32 -9.53
N ALA A 102 0.05 12.29 -8.83
CA ALA A 102 -0.37 12.12 -7.44
C ALA A 102 -1.51 11.09 -7.28
N LEU A 103 -2.42 11.00 -8.24
CA LEU A 103 -3.52 10.03 -8.20
C LEU A 103 -3.10 8.61 -8.62
N ALA A 104 -1.97 8.45 -9.32
CA ALA A 104 -1.57 7.16 -9.87
C ALA A 104 -1.30 6.09 -8.80
N GLY A 105 -0.65 6.44 -7.69
CA GLY A 105 -0.41 5.53 -6.55
C GLY A 105 -1.71 5.07 -5.90
N PRO A 106 -2.54 5.99 -5.40
CA PRO A 106 -3.86 5.64 -4.84
C PRO A 106 -4.73 4.82 -5.80
N LEU A 107 -4.68 5.11 -7.11
CA LEU A 107 -5.40 4.33 -8.12
C LEU A 107 -4.91 2.88 -8.18
N VAL A 108 -3.59 2.64 -8.16
CA VAL A 108 -3.02 1.28 -8.09
C VAL A 108 -3.50 0.55 -6.84
N SER A 109 -3.45 1.20 -5.67
CA SER A 109 -3.94 0.62 -4.42
C SER A 109 -5.45 0.29 -4.49
N LEU A 110 -6.26 1.16 -5.08
CA LEU A 110 -7.69 0.91 -5.27
C LEU A 110 -7.94 -0.28 -6.22
N LEU A 111 -7.18 -0.40 -7.30
CA LEU A 111 -7.27 -1.53 -8.22
C LEU A 111 -6.88 -2.85 -7.53
N LEU A 112 -5.83 -2.85 -6.71
CA LEU A 112 -5.43 -4.02 -5.91
C LEU A 112 -6.51 -4.37 -4.87
N PHE A 113 -7.10 -3.38 -4.19
CA PHE A 113 -8.25 -3.61 -3.31
C PHE A 113 -9.38 -4.31 -4.05
N LEU A 114 -9.80 -3.79 -5.20
CA LEU A 114 -10.89 -4.38 -6.00
C LEU A 114 -10.55 -5.79 -6.47
N LEU A 115 -9.30 -6.02 -6.91
CA LEU A 115 -8.81 -7.34 -7.31
C LEU A 115 -8.92 -8.34 -6.15
N PHE A 116 -8.35 -8.02 -4.99
CA PHE A 116 -8.40 -8.91 -3.82
C PHE A 116 -9.82 -9.07 -3.29
N ARG A 117 -10.68 -8.06 -3.41
CA ARG A 117 -12.08 -8.13 -2.99
C ARG A 117 -12.95 -8.99 -3.90
N ALA A 118 -12.62 -9.05 -5.20
CA ALA A 118 -13.36 -9.81 -6.20
C ALA A 118 -13.06 -11.32 -6.16
N LEU A 119 -11.93 -11.73 -5.58
CA LEU A 119 -11.55 -13.13 -5.51
C LEU A 119 -12.30 -13.86 -4.39
N PRO A 120 -12.64 -15.15 -4.56
CA PRO A 120 -13.44 -15.93 -3.61
C PRO A 120 -12.60 -16.40 -2.42
N TRP A 121 -12.20 -15.48 -1.56
CA TRP A 121 -11.45 -15.76 -0.33
C TRP A 121 -12.40 -16.19 0.78
N GLU A 122 -12.70 -17.49 0.89
CA GLU A 122 -13.72 -17.98 1.82
C GLU A 122 -13.18 -18.17 3.24
N ALA A 123 -12.08 -18.89 3.40
CA ALA A 123 -11.54 -19.25 4.71
C ALA A 123 -10.04 -19.61 4.68
N GLY A 124 -9.50 -19.92 5.84
CA GLY A 124 -8.13 -20.40 6.01
C GLY A 124 -7.05 -19.35 5.72
N ALA A 125 -5.87 -19.81 5.37
CA ALA A 125 -4.70 -18.97 5.11
C ALA A 125 -4.92 -18.03 3.91
N LEU A 126 -5.48 -18.55 2.82
CA LEU A 126 -5.78 -17.74 1.62
C LEU A 126 -6.89 -16.71 1.91
N GLY A 127 -7.92 -17.11 2.66
CA GLY A 127 -8.97 -16.20 3.11
C GLY A 127 -8.40 -15.04 3.92
N PHE A 128 -7.52 -15.34 4.87
CA PHE A 128 -6.83 -14.32 5.65
C PHE A 128 -6.00 -13.39 4.77
N LEU A 129 -5.09 -13.93 3.97
CA LEU A 129 -4.20 -13.12 3.13
C LEU A 129 -4.96 -12.24 2.13
N GLY A 130 -5.97 -12.80 1.45
CA GLY A 130 -6.74 -12.06 0.46
C GLY A 130 -7.53 -10.90 1.09
N ARG A 131 -8.24 -11.14 2.20
CA ARG A 131 -9.01 -10.09 2.90
C ARG A 131 -8.10 -9.07 3.58
N TYR A 132 -6.97 -9.52 4.16
CA TYR A 132 -5.97 -8.64 4.74
C TYR A 132 -5.38 -7.70 3.68
N LEU A 133 -4.97 -8.23 2.52
CA LEU A 133 -4.40 -7.42 1.44
C LEU A 133 -5.45 -6.47 0.81
N ALA A 134 -6.70 -6.88 0.73
CA ALA A 134 -7.78 -5.96 0.35
C ALA A 134 -7.88 -4.79 1.33
N LEU A 135 -7.93 -5.07 2.64
CA LEU A 135 -8.02 -4.03 3.67
C LEU A 135 -6.81 -3.09 3.65
N VAL A 136 -5.60 -3.64 3.53
CA VAL A 136 -4.36 -2.88 3.45
C VAL A 136 -4.36 -1.93 2.25
N ASN A 137 -4.74 -2.42 1.07
CA ASN A 137 -4.75 -1.59 -0.14
C ASN A 137 -5.83 -0.51 -0.12
N LEU A 138 -7.00 -0.80 0.49
CA LEU A 138 -8.00 0.23 0.75
C LEU A 138 -7.45 1.30 1.71
N GLY A 139 -6.81 0.87 2.79
CA GLY A 139 -6.17 1.77 3.75
C GLY A 139 -5.10 2.64 3.10
N LEU A 140 -4.22 2.06 2.26
CA LEU A 140 -3.20 2.81 1.50
C LEU A 140 -3.84 3.87 0.59
N ALA A 141 -4.89 3.52 -0.15
CA ALA A 141 -5.58 4.46 -1.02
C ALA A 141 -6.19 5.62 -0.22
N LEU A 142 -6.97 5.32 0.82
CA LEU A 142 -7.67 6.34 1.62
C LEU A 142 -6.71 7.21 2.42
N PHE A 143 -5.71 6.60 3.08
CA PHE A 143 -4.74 7.34 3.88
C PHE A 143 -3.91 8.29 3.01
N ASN A 144 -3.41 7.81 1.86
CA ASN A 144 -2.62 8.66 0.97
C ASN A 144 -3.46 9.76 0.29
N LEU A 145 -4.79 9.64 0.21
CA LEU A 145 -5.67 10.67 -0.31
C LEU A 145 -6.08 11.73 0.73
N LEU A 146 -5.64 11.61 2.00
CA LEU A 146 -5.86 12.69 2.97
C LEU A 146 -5.20 13.99 2.48
N PRO A 147 -5.90 15.15 2.60
CA PRO A 147 -5.42 16.43 2.09
C PRO A 147 -4.32 17.05 2.98
N ALA A 148 -3.25 16.31 3.20
CA ALA A 148 -2.12 16.69 4.05
C ALA A 148 -0.79 16.40 3.35
N LEU A 149 0.17 17.32 3.41
CA LEU A 149 1.54 17.03 2.98
C LEU A 149 2.28 16.23 4.06
N PRO A 150 3.09 15.24 3.70
CA PRO A 150 3.61 14.90 2.36
C PRO A 150 2.77 13.88 1.58
N LEU A 151 1.53 13.58 1.99
CA LEU A 151 0.67 12.60 1.35
C LEU A 151 0.24 13.03 -0.06
N ASP A 152 -0.18 12.07 -0.88
CA ASP A 152 -0.63 12.32 -2.26
C ASP A 152 -1.84 13.24 -2.32
N GLY A 153 -2.77 13.11 -1.35
CA GLY A 153 -3.93 13.98 -1.24
C GLY A 153 -3.56 15.45 -1.05
N GLY A 154 -2.48 15.77 -0.36
CA GLY A 154 -1.95 17.14 -0.26
C GLY A 154 -1.47 17.66 -1.62
N ARG A 155 -0.83 16.81 -2.43
CA ARG A 155 -0.40 17.14 -3.80
C ARG A 155 -1.60 17.30 -4.74
N VAL A 156 -2.59 16.41 -4.63
CA VAL A 156 -3.87 16.51 -5.36
C VAL A 156 -4.56 17.83 -5.03
N TYR A 157 -4.68 18.18 -3.76
CA TYR A 157 -5.30 19.43 -3.31
C TYR A 157 -4.57 20.66 -3.86
N ARG A 158 -3.24 20.68 -3.79
CA ARG A 158 -2.40 21.74 -4.36
C ARG A 158 -2.61 21.90 -5.86
N ALA A 159 -2.60 20.79 -6.61
CA ALA A 159 -2.81 20.80 -8.05
C ALA A 159 -4.20 21.35 -8.43
N LEU A 160 -5.25 20.93 -7.71
CA LEU A 160 -6.62 21.41 -7.92
C LEU A 160 -6.75 22.92 -7.65
N LEU A 161 -6.10 23.43 -6.61
CA LEU A 161 -6.06 24.86 -6.33
C LEU A 161 -5.34 25.65 -7.44
N ALA A 162 -4.25 25.10 -7.98
CA ALA A 162 -3.50 25.71 -9.06
C ALA A 162 -4.29 25.75 -10.38
N LEU A 163 -5.15 24.74 -10.65
CA LEU A 163 -6.05 24.73 -11.81
C LEU A 163 -7.18 25.79 -11.73
N ARG A 164 -7.51 26.24 -10.52
CA ARG A 164 -8.56 27.27 -10.30
C ARG A 164 -8.05 28.70 -10.39
N LYS A 165 -6.74 28.90 -10.39
CA LYS A 165 -6.18 30.25 -10.56
C LYS A 165 -6.15 30.58 -12.05
N PRO A 166 -6.72 31.72 -12.44
CA PRO A 166 -6.67 32.20 -13.83
C PRO A 166 -5.24 32.53 -14.25
#